data_6a31cb0e10ffdea6b91987338664cb67
#
_entry.id   6a31cb0e10ffdea6b91987338664cb67
#
_cell.length_a   1.000
_cell.length_b   1.000
_cell.length_c   1.000
_cell.angle_alpha   90.00
_cell.angle_beta   90.00
_cell.angle_gamma   90.00
#
_symmetry.space_group_name_H-M   'P 1'
#
loop_
_entity.id
_entity.type
_entity.pdbx_description
1 polymer ?
#
loop_
_entity_poly.entity_id
_entity_poly.type
_entity_poly.pdbx_seq_one_letter_code
_entity_poly.pdbx_strand_id
1 'polypeptide(L)'
;MSWRIILPAVLMLSAVGAPRQTPGEIDTGFQVLLRRNEQPVPVIVAQITTTTFYPCAGYGLRLSVWNDGDTVTLAVTGMVRPSPCLQSMDPATGTAYLFPPGERSVILRILYREQSDFYRCRVTNTGVRVTTLRARFTDVSWDPR
;
A
#
# COMPACT_ATOMS: atom_id res chain seq x y z
N MET A 1 -47.34 57.70 11.41
CA MET A 1 -46.30 56.92 12.15
C MET A 1 -46.00 55.64 11.40
N SER A 2 -44.91 55.63 10.68
CA SER A 2 -44.48 54.44 9.87
C SER A 2 -43.41 53.67 10.62
N TRP A 3 -43.73 52.49 11.02
CA TRP A 3 -42.75 51.57 11.61
C TRP A 3 -42.03 50.82 10.48
N ARG A 4 -40.73 51.07 10.34
CA ARG A 4 -39.84 50.30 9.47
C ARG A 4 -39.33 49.09 10.26
N ILE A 5 -39.73 47.91 9.82
CA ILE A 5 -39.19 46.64 10.33
C ILE A 5 -37.85 46.40 9.62
N ILE A 6 -36.79 46.42 10.41
CA ILE A 6 -35.44 46.02 9.94
C ILE A 6 -35.32 44.53 10.15
N LEU A 7 -35.28 43.75 9.07
CA LEU A 7 -34.92 42.31 9.12
C LEU A 7 -33.39 42.18 9.20
N PRO A 8 -32.84 41.37 10.13
CA PRO A 8 -31.43 41.07 10.12
C PRO A 8 -31.14 40.04 9.03
N ALA A 9 -30.18 40.36 8.18
CA ALA A 9 -29.61 39.44 7.20
C ALA A 9 -28.84 38.34 7.91
N VAL A 10 -29.34 37.12 7.85
CA VAL A 10 -28.64 35.93 8.32
C VAL A 10 -27.58 35.57 7.28
N LEU A 11 -26.30 35.80 7.61
CA LEU A 11 -25.16 35.31 6.85
C LEU A 11 -25.06 33.78 7.04
N MET A 12 -25.46 33.02 6.04
CA MET A 12 -25.17 31.60 5.98
C MET A 12 -23.69 31.41 5.62
N LEU A 13 -22.86 31.09 6.61
CA LEU A 13 -21.50 30.56 6.36
C LEU A 13 -21.67 29.16 5.77
N SER A 14 -21.42 29.04 4.47
CA SER A 14 -21.25 27.75 3.79
C SER A 14 -19.92 27.16 4.26
N ALA A 15 -19.96 26.22 5.17
CA ALA A 15 -18.80 25.39 5.50
C ALA A 15 -18.47 24.55 4.26
N VAL A 16 -17.38 24.90 3.57
CA VAL A 16 -16.79 24.07 2.52
C VAL A 16 -16.24 22.83 3.22
N GLY A 17 -17.02 21.76 3.23
CA GLY A 17 -16.60 20.46 3.74
C GLY A 17 -15.41 19.96 2.96
N ALA A 18 -14.34 19.58 3.66
CA ALA A 18 -13.22 18.86 3.05
C ALA A 18 -13.75 17.64 2.30
N PRO A 19 -13.20 17.32 1.11
CA PRO A 19 -13.65 16.16 0.34
C PRO A 19 -13.50 14.90 1.19
N ARG A 20 -14.62 14.24 1.51
CA ARG A 20 -14.61 12.92 2.13
C ARG A 20 -14.07 11.95 1.11
N GLN A 21 -12.88 11.41 1.39
CA GLN A 21 -12.35 10.29 0.60
C GLN A 21 -13.33 9.13 0.70
N THR A 22 -13.82 8.68 -0.43
CA THR A 22 -14.76 7.55 -0.52
C THR A 22 -14.00 6.28 -0.12
N PRO A 23 -14.53 5.45 0.81
CA PRO A 23 -13.93 4.17 1.11
C PRO A 23 -13.77 3.34 -0.17
N GLY A 24 -12.56 2.82 -0.42
CA GLY A 24 -12.24 2.02 -1.60
C GLY A 24 -11.58 2.77 -2.77
N GLU A 25 -11.43 4.10 -2.71
CA GLU A 25 -10.66 4.84 -3.71
C GLU A 25 -9.16 4.56 -3.55
N ILE A 26 -8.49 4.25 -4.67
CA ILE A 26 -7.05 4.00 -4.70
C ILE A 26 -6.37 5.36 -4.86
N ASP A 27 -5.71 5.82 -3.80
CA ASP A 27 -5.02 7.11 -3.74
C ASP A 27 -3.52 7.00 -4.02
N THR A 28 -2.98 5.79 -4.09
CA THR A 28 -1.58 5.50 -4.43
C THR A 28 -1.44 4.14 -5.08
N GLY A 29 -0.42 3.98 -5.91
CA GLY A 29 0.06 2.69 -6.38
C GLY A 29 1.20 2.17 -5.52
N PHE A 30 1.57 0.92 -5.73
CA PHE A 30 2.69 0.29 -5.04
C PHE A 30 3.60 -0.43 -6.02
N GLN A 31 4.90 -0.22 -5.87
CA GLN A 31 5.92 -1.07 -6.45
C GLN A 31 6.30 -2.12 -5.40
N VAL A 32 6.29 -3.38 -5.79
CA VAL A 32 6.60 -4.52 -4.93
C VAL A 32 7.76 -5.27 -5.53
N LEU A 33 8.89 -5.22 -4.84
CA LEU A 33 10.10 -5.90 -5.25
C LEU A 33 10.28 -7.15 -4.40
N LEU A 34 10.15 -8.31 -5.02
CA LEU A 34 10.42 -9.59 -4.38
C LEU A 34 11.92 -9.87 -4.45
N ARG A 35 12.50 -10.29 -3.33
CA ARG A 35 13.90 -10.70 -3.26
C ARG A 35 14.08 -11.85 -2.26
N ARG A 36 15.18 -12.56 -2.39
CA ARG A 36 15.56 -13.58 -1.43
C ARG A 36 16.40 -12.95 -0.32
N ASN A 37 16.02 -13.22 0.92
CA ASN A 37 16.83 -12.92 2.09
C ASN A 37 17.38 -14.23 2.64
N GLU A 38 18.71 -14.33 2.79
CA GLU A 38 19.38 -15.57 3.20
C GLU A 38 19.52 -15.70 4.72
N GLN A 39 19.39 -14.60 5.46
CA GLN A 39 19.66 -14.59 6.90
C GLN A 39 18.47 -14.10 7.71
N PRO A 40 18.22 -14.68 8.91
CA PRO A 40 18.88 -15.87 9.52
C PRO A 40 18.43 -17.18 8.89
N VAL A 41 17.29 -17.19 8.17
CA VAL A 41 16.73 -18.33 7.45
C VAL A 41 16.31 -17.85 6.07
N PRO A 42 16.56 -18.63 5.00
CA PRO A 42 16.15 -18.24 3.66
C PRO A 42 14.65 -17.98 3.58
N VAL A 43 14.26 -16.82 3.07
CA VAL A 43 12.87 -16.40 2.91
C VAL A 43 12.72 -15.45 1.73
N ILE A 44 11.60 -15.53 1.03
CA ILE A 44 11.22 -14.52 0.03
C ILE A 44 10.55 -13.36 0.76
N VAL A 45 11.10 -12.18 0.58
CA VAL A 45 10.61 -10.92 1.15
C VAL A 45 10.05 -10.03 0.06
N ALA A 46 9.05 -9.25 0.40
CA ALA A 46 8.55 -8.16 -0.43
C ALA A 46 9.01 -6.84 0.16
N GLN A 47 9.70 -6.04 -0.61
CA GLN A 47 9.91 -4.62 -0.34
C GLN A 47 8.87 -3.83 -1.10
N ILE A 48 8.09 -3.03 -0.39
CA ILE A 48 6.98 -2.28 -0.95
C ILE A 48 7.29 -0.80 -0.86
N THR A 49 7.01 -0.08 -1.94
CA THR A 49 7.22 1.35 -2.04
C THR A 49 5.99 1.98 -2.69
N THR A 50 5.45 3.06 -2.10
CA THR A 50 4.36 3.81 -2.72
C THR A 50 4.84 4.57 -3.95
N THR A 51 3.95 4.75 -4.94
CA THR A 51 4.22 5.64 -6.07
C THR A 51 4.00 7.12 -5.71
N THR A 52 3.25 7.37 -4.64
CA THR A 52 3.05 8.72 -4.08
C THR A 52 4.19 9.08 -3.14
N PHE A 53 4.62 10.36 -3.20
CA PHE A 53 5.63 10.94 -2.31
C PHE A 53 4.94 11.71 -1.19
N TYR A 54 5.53 11.65 0.00
CA TYR A 54 5.00 12.28 1.22
C TYR A 54 5.98 13.32 1.77
N PRO A 55 5.50 14.34 2.50
CA PRO A 55 6.33 15.50 2.88
C PRO A 55 7.25 15.25 4.09
N CYS A 56 7.58 14.01 4.40
CA CYS A 56 8.56 13.64 5.43
C CYS A 56 9.37 12.44 4.95
N ALA A 57 10.67 12.46 5.18
CA ALA A 57 11.50 11.27 4.99
C ALA A 57 11.12 10.17 6.00
N GLY A 58 11.07 8.92 5.54
CA GLY A 58 10.95 7.76 6.41
C GLY A 58 9.52 7.35 6.79
N TYR A 59 8.49 7.69 5.99
CA TYR A 59 7.17 7.06 6.16
C TYR A 59 7.28 5.54 6.03
N GLY A 60 6.72 4.83 7.00
CA GLY A 60 6.62 3.38 7.02
C GLY A 60 5.25 2.89 6.55
N LEU A 61 5.20 1.71 5.95
CA LEU A 61 3.96 0.99 5.67
C LEU A 61 3.69 -0.05 6.75
N ARG A 62 2.45 -0.10 7.24
CA ARG A 62 1.99 -1.21 8.07
C ARG A 62 1.53 -2.33 7.15
N LEU A 63 2.13 -3.50 7.33
CA LEU A 63 1.91 -4.66 6.50
C LEU A 63 1.44 -5.83 7.36
N SER A 64 0.53 -6.63 6.81
CA SER A 64 0.11 -7.90 7.37
C SER A 64 0.21 -8.98 6.31
N VAL A 65 0.68 -10.16 6.69
CA VAL A 65 0.81 -11.32 5.79
C VAL A 65 0.13 -12.51 6.41
N TRP A 66 -0.68 -13.21 5.62
CA TRP A 66 -1.25 -14.50 6.01
C TRP A 66 -1.39 -15.42 4.81
N ASN A 67 -1.47 -16.71 5.10
CA ASN A 67 -1.59 -17.76 4.11
C ASN A 67 -2.97 -18.41 4.19
N ASP A 68 -3.53 -18.69 3.02
CA ASP A 68 -4.75 -19.46 2.86
C ASP A 68 -4.57 -20.44 1.69
N GLY A 69 -4.21 -21.69 2.01
CA GLY A 69 -3.81 -22.67 1.01
C GLY A 69 -2.60 -22.23 0.19
N ASP A 70 -2.76 -22.16 -1.12
CA ASP A 70 -1.72 -21.70 -2.06
C ASP A 70 -1.68 -20.18 -2.24
N THR A 71 -2.53 -19.45 -1.52
CA THR A 71 -2.59 -17.99 -1.60
C THR A 71 -1.91 -17.36 -0.41
N VAL A 72 -0.94 -16.49 -0.69
CA VAL A 72 -0.31 -15.60 0.29
C VAL A 72 -0.90 -14.21 0.11
N THR A 73 -1.53 -13.69 1.15
CA THR A 73 -2.07 -12.33 1.13
C THR A 73 -1.11 -11.38 1.85
N LEU A 74 -0.73 -10.32 1.15
CA LEU A 74 0.02 -9.20 1.66
C LEU A 74 -0.92 -7.99 1.70
N ALA A 75 -1.29 -7.56 2.90
CA ALA A 75 -2.17 -6.42 3.09
C ALA A 75 -1.39 -5.17 3.52
N VAL A 76 -1.62 -4.06 2.83
CA VAL A 76 -1.20 -2.73 3.28
C VAL A 76 -2.33 -2.17 4.13
N THR A 77 -2.12 -2.10 5.44
CA THR A 77 -3.17 -1.74 6.42
C THR A 77 -3.09 -0.29 6.91
N GLY A 78 -2.02 0.42 6.58
CA GLY A 78 -1.86 1.82 6.93
C GLY A 78 -0.45 2.32 6.74
N MET A 79 -0.24 3.59 7.13
CA MET A 79 1.05 4.25 7.11
C MET A 79 1.41 4.76 8.49
N VAL A 80 2.71 4.82 8.76
CA VAL A 80 3.29 5.40 9.97
C VAL A 80 4.10 6.63 9.59
N ARG A 81 3.68 7.78 10.10
CA ARG A 81 4.44 9.02 9.93
C ARG A 81 5.68 8.98 10.82
N PRO A 82 6.86 9.35 10.31
CA PRO A 82 8.06 9.43 11.12
C PRO A 82 7.98 10.57 12.14
N SER A 83 8.64 10.39 13.30
CA SER A 83 8.82 11.42 14.31
C SER A 83 10.30 11.41 14.78
N PRO A 84 11.06 12.50 14.59
CA PRO A 84 10.68 13.76 13.95
C PRO A 84 10.45 13.63 12.45
N CYS A 85 9.65 14.55 11.90
CA CYS A 85 9.47 14.68 10.46
C CYS A 85 10.63 15.50 9.87
N LEU A 86 11.53 14.85 9.17
CA LEU A 86 12.55 15.52 8.38
C LEU A 86 11.94 15.95 7.04
N GLN A 87 12.03 17.21 6.71
CA GLN A 87 11.48 17.76 5.47
C GLN A 87 12.19 17.15 4.26
N SER A 88 11.48 16.28 3.56
CA SER A 88 11.89 15.62 2.32
C SER A 88 10.64 15.11 1.63
N MET A 89 10.70 14.95 0.33
CA MET A 89 9.63 14.31 -0.45
C MET A 89 10.06 12.89 -0.76
N ASP A 90 9.63 11.92 0.04
CA ASP A 90 9.99 10.51 -0.08
C ASP A 90 8.76 9.60 -0.16
N PRO A 91 8.85 8.45 -0.84
CA PRO A 91 7.79 7.47 -0.81
C PRO A 91 7.73 6.77 0.56
N ALA A 92 6.57 6.22 0.90
CA ALA A 92 6.45 5.32 2.03
C ALA A 92 6.96 3.92 1.65
N THR A 93 7.65 3.26 2.57
CA THR A 93 8.24 1.94 2.34
C THR A 93 7.90 0.96 3.44
N GLY A 94 7.94 -0.32 3.11
CA GLY A 94 7.77 -1.40 4.06
C GLY A 94 8.39 -2.69 3.55
N THR A 95 8.66 -3.62 4.46
CA THR A 95 9.19 -4.95 4.12
C THR A 95 8.34 -6.01 4.81
N ALA A 96 7.99 -7.05 4.09
CA ALA A 96 7.23 -8.18 4.58
C ALA A 96 7.88 -9.51 4.21
N TYR A 97 7.86 -10.47 5.13
CA TYR A 97 8.28 -11.85 4.90
C TYR A 97 7.09 -12.63 4.36
N LEU A 98 7.24 -13.22 3.16
CA LEU A 98 6.12 -13.86 2.47
C LEU A 98 6.10 -15.37 2.64
N PHE A 99 7.13 -16.04 2.15
CA PHE A 99 7.18 -17.51 2.12
C PHE A 99 8.62 -18.01 2.00
N PRO A 100 8.91 -19.24 2.47
CA PRO A 100 10.23 -19.84 2.29
C PRO A 100 10.49 -20.12 0.81
N PRO A 101 11.77 -20.11 0.36
CA PRO A 101 12.15 -20.55 -0.97
C PRO A 101 11.88 -22.05 -1.13
N GLY A 102 11.80 -22.51 -2.37
CA GLY A 102 11.55 -23.90 -2.71
C GLY A 102 10.64 -24.01 -3.92
N GLU A 103 10.67 -25.15 -4.60
CA GLU A 103 9.91 -25.40 -5.81
C GLU A 103 8.41 -25.45 -5.51
N ARG A 104 7.68 -24.37 -5.87
CA ARG A 104 6.23 -24.31 -5.72
C ARG A 104 5.60 -23.17 -6.53
N SER A 105 4.30 -23.24 -6.70
CA SER A 105 3.48 -22.16 -7.25
C SER A 105 2.61 -21.57 -6.14
N VAL A 106 2.62 -20.24 -6.02
CA VAL A 106 1.88 -19.48 -5.02
C VAL A 106 1.10 -18.38 -5.73
N ILE A 107 -0.12 -18.13 -5.28
CA ILE A 107 -0.86 -16.92 -5.65
C ILE A 107 -0.52 -15.84 -4.62
N LEU A 108 0.09 -14.75 -5.07
CA LEU A 108 0.30 -13.57 -4.27
C LEU A 108 -0.89 -12.62 -4.48
N ARG A 109 -1.63 -12.39 -3.41
CA ARG A 109 -2.70 -11.39 -3.35
C ARG A 109 -2.18 -10.16 -2.62
N ILE A 110 -2.27 -8.99 -3.25
CA ILE A 110 -1.97 -7.72 -2.60
C ILE A 110 -3.27 -7.01 -2.32
N LEU A 111 -3.54 -6.75 -1.04
CA LEU A 111 -4.78 -6.15 -0.56
C LEU A 111 -4.52 -4.73 -0.05
N TYR A 112 -5.30 -3.78 -0.55
CA TYR A 112 -5.30 -2.39 -0.11
C TYR A 112 -6.71 -1.81 -0.23
N ARG A 113 -7.27 -1.27 0.87
CA ARG A 113 -8.60 -0.63 0.90
C ARG A 113 -9.69 -1.42 0.17
N GLU A 114 -9.87 -2.69 0.50
CA GLU A 114 -10.85 -3.61 -0.10
C GLU A 114 -10.59 -3.94 -1.60
N GLN A 115 -9.51 -3.42 -2.19
CA GLN A 115 -9.07 -3.76 -3.54
C GLN A 115 -7.98 -4.83 -3.48
N SER A 116 -8.00 -5.74 -4.44
CA SER A 116 -7.00 -6.81 -4.52
C SER A 116 -6.43 -6.92 -5.92
N ASP A 117 -5.10 -7.00 -5.98
CA ASP A 117 -4.35 -7.42 -7.15
C ASP A 117 -3.81 -8.84 -6.95
N PHE A 118 -3.67 -9.59 -8.03
CA PHE A 118 -3.30 -11.01 -8.00
C PHE A 118 -2.17 -11.31 -8.96
N TYR A 119 -1.21 -12.08 -8.48
CA TYR A 119 -0.04 -12.53 -9.22
C TYR A 119 0.18 -14.00 -8.99
N ARG A 120 0.60 -14.72 -10.03
CA ARG A 120 1.11 -16.08 -9.88
C ARG A 120 2.62 -16.01 -9.73
N CYS A 121 3.14 -16.52 -8.63
CA CYS A 121 4.56 -16.62 -8.33
C CYS A 121 4.99 -18.07 -8.44
N ARG A 122 5.80 -18.40 -9.44
CA ARG A 122 6.46 -19.69 -9.52
C ARG A 122 7.82 -19.57 -8.85
N VAL A 123 7.93 -20.16 -7.68
CA VAL A 123 9.14 -20.14 -6.86
C VAL A 123 10.02 -21.31 -7.28
N THR A 124 11.31 -21.03 -7.46
CA THR A 124 12.36 -22.01 -7.74
C THR A 124 13.51 -21.83 -6.77
N ASN A 125 14.50 -22.68 -6.82
CA ASN A 125 15.71 -22.55 -6.00
C ASN A 125 16.55 -21.31 -6.36
N THR A 126 16.37 -20.77 -7.57
CA THR A 126 17.15 -19.63 -8.08
C THR A 126 16.38 -18.31 -8.10
N GLY A 127 15.08 -18.32 -7.86
CA GLY A 127 14.29 -17.10 -7.88
C GLY A 127 12.80 -17.28 -7.97
N VAL A 128 12.12 -16.22 -8.36
CA VAL A 128 10.66 -16.17 -8.49
C VAL A 128 10.29 -15.64 -9.87
N ARG A 129 9.53 -16.42 -10.62
CA ARG A 129 8.88 -15.92 -11.85
C ARG A 129 7.50 -15.39 -11.50
N VAL A 130 7.29 -14.11 -11.73
CA VAL A 130 6.04 -13.41 -11.47
C VAL A 130 5.22 -13.32 -12.76
N THR A 131 3.95 -13.70 -12.71
CA THR A 131 2.98 -13.53 -13.79
C THR A 131 1.78 -12.77 -13.25
N THR A 132 1.48 -11.64 -13.86
CA THR A 132 0.30 -10.83 -13.50
C THR A 132 -0.98 -11.56 -13.89
N LEU A 133 -1.87 -11.76 -12.95
CA LEU A 133 -3.21 -12.29 -13.19
C LEU A 133 -4.22 -11.14 -13.28
N ARG A 134 -4.14 -10.20 -12.35
CA ARG A 134 -4.95 -8.98 -12.33
C ARG A 134 -4.22 -7.94 -11.49
N ALA A 135 -3.85 -6.81 -12.09
CA ALA A 135 -3.21 -5.70 -11.40
C ALA A 135 -3.85 -4.38 -11.82
N ARG A 136 -4.16 -3.54 -10.82
CA ARG A 136 -4.72 -2.20 -11.01
C ARG A 136 -3.91 -1.12 -10.29
N PHE A 137 -3.33 -1.46 -9.15
CA PHE A 137 -2.63 -0.50 -8.30
C PHE A 137 -1.25 -0.98 -7.86
N THR A 138 -0.85 -2.17 -8.25
CA THR A 138 0.47 -2.71 -7.92
C THR A 138 1.24 -3.12 -9.16
N ASP A 139 2.57 -3.09 -9.04
CA ASP A 139 3.53 -3.67 -9.98
C ASP A 139 4.51 -4.54 -9.19
N VAL A 140 4.57 -5.82 -9.52
CA VAL A 140 5.38 -6.82 -8.80
C VAL A 140 6.49 -7.33 -9.70
N SER A 141 7.71 -7.26 -9.21
CA SER A 141 8.91 -7.74 -9.91
C SER A 141 9.81 -8.56 -8.99
N TRP A 142 10.73 -9.32 -9.59
CA TRP A 142 11.75 -10.09 -8.90
C TRP A 142 13.12 -9.44 -9.06
N ASP A 143 13.86 -9.26 -7.95
CA ASP A 143 15.24 -8.82 -7.92
C ASP A 143 16.15 -10.05 -7.66
N PRO A 144 16.98 -10.44 -8.62
CA PRO A 144 17.87 -11.59 -8.48
C PRO A 144 19.12 -11.34 -7.61
N ARG A 145 19.32 -10.10 -7.13
CA ARG A 145 20.50 -9.70 -6.34
C ARG A 145 20.36 -10.00 -4.86
#